data_a7781c585e20aa2c7bac7d0fb4f77bdb
#
_entry.id   a7781c585e20aa2c7bac7d0fb4f77bdb
#
_cell.length_a   1.000
_cell.length_b   1.000
_cell.length_c   1.000
_cell.angle_alpha   90.00
_cell.angle_beta   90.00
_cell.angle_gamma   90.00
#
_symmetry.space_group_name_H-M   'P 1'
#
loop_
_entity.id
_entity.type
_entity.pdbx_description
1 polymer ?
#
loop_
_entity_poly.entity_id
_entity_poly.type
_entity_poly.pdbx_seq_one_letter_code
_entity_poly.pdbx_strand_id
1 'polypeptide(L)'
;MTDKAMAHFAGADAWVEQYFLNSPEDEREEFTPAELEDLARTHRALAQIRLPKTPVVAARNDEYNTTLYVATDDMPHIVSSLTACLATHFGGFVTILHPTFLAERGPDGTLLSLRGTGMRGNLASGDTATLGVPSLKLSENAPAGTTVAIESWIAVRLTRYLTEEEQRRCEKEVERVLADVRACHTDLDAMVARVFDLAQSMYDLRGATLGHGEESYAANPRGVEPASRVEVAQDFLRWLARGNFVFMGVKERVLDGTSGAISLVDRPGSALGILRTTEGRSRIPLSGETLERALFPRPLYITKANSRSTVARNDYLDYIGVRRFDLNGRVIGEYVILGLFTRQAYALPAIETPLVRERIAMVRRRLGYHPGSYSDKAL
;
A
#
# COMPACT_ATOMS: atom_id res chain seq x y z
N MET A 1 3.42 15.09 -30.41
CA MET A 1 4.26 13.91 -30.76
C MET A 1 5.15 14.33 -31.92
N THR A 2 6.44 14.36 -31.71
CA THR A 2 7.38 14.82 -32.73
C THR A 2 7.71 13.69 -33.69
N ASP A 3 7.76 13.96 -34.98
CA ASP A 3 8.07 13.05 -36.10
C ASP A 3 9.32 12.16 -35.86
N LYS A 4 10.21 12.55 -34.97
CA LYS A 4 11.42 11.80 -34.60
C LYS A 4 11.14 10.49 -33.84
N ALA A 5 10.09 10.43 -33.01
CA ALA A 5 9.76 9.22 -32.25
C ALA A 5 9.19 8.10 -33.14
N MET A 6 8.56 8.46 -34.27
CA MET A 6 8.00 7.51 -35.23
C MET A 6 9.07 6.95 -36.20
N ALA A 7 10.13 7.68 -36.43
CA ALA A 7 11.19 7.24 -37.35
C ALA A 7 12.00 6.02 -36.85
N HIS A 8 11.97 5.75 -35.55
CA HIS A 8 12.72 4.63 -34.93
C HIS A 8 12.12 3.25 -35.22
N PHE A 9 10.83 3.20 -35.56
CA PHE A 9 10.10 1.95 -35.81
C PHE A 9 9.56 1.82 -37.24
N ALA A 10 10.08 2.61 -38.18
CA ALA A 10 9.69 2.53 -39.58
C ALA A 10 9.93 1.12 -40.16
N GLY A 11 8.85 0.35 -40.29
CA GLY A 11 8.85 -1.07 -40.69
C GLY A 11 8.74 -2.09 -39.56
N ALA A 12 8.60 -1.65 -38.29
CA ALA A 12 8.33 -2.54 -37.18
C ALA A 12 6.89 -3.11 -37.23
N ASP A 13 6.69 -4.27 -36.60
CA ASP A 13 5.37 -4.85 -36.36
C ASP A 13 4.50 -3.82 -35.59
N ALA A 14 3.26 -3.60 -36.00
CA ALA A 14 2.30 -2.70 -35.38
C ALA A 14 2.16 -2.93 -33.84
N TRP A 15 2.45 -4.14 -33.39
CA TRP A 15 2.54 -4.47 -31.98
C TRP A 15 3.69 -3.76 -31.25
N VAL A 16 4.87 -3.71 -31.85
CA VAL A 16 6.05 -3.06 -31.27
C VAL A 16 5.82 -1.55 -31.12
N GLU A 17 5.25 -0.93 -32.15
CA GLU A 17 4.87 0.48 -32.07
C GLU A 17 3.87 0.75 -30.95
N GLN A 18 2.86 -0.11 -30.81
CA GLN A 18 1.86 0.00 -29.75
C GLN A 18 2.43 -0.20 -28.35
N TYR A 19 3.41 -1.10 -28.20
CA TYR A 19 4.08 -1.37 -26.94
C TYR A 19 4.80 -0.14 -26.39
N PHE A 20 5.46 0.61 -27.25
CA PHE A 20 6.24 1.78 -26.87
C PHE A 20 5.53 3.12 -27.05
N LEU A 21 4.25 3.13 -27.43
CA LEU A 21 3.50 4.33 -27.75
C LEU A 21 3.58 5.42 -26.67
N ASN A 22 3.62 5.02 -25.40
CA ASN A 22 3.63 5.92 -24.25
C ASN A 22 4.95 5.87 -23.45
N SER A 23 5.95 5.12 -23.91
CA SER A 23 7.25 5.06 -23.25
C SER A 23 8.05 6.31 -23.55
N PRO A 24 8.58 7.02 -22.53
CA PRO A 24 9.50 8.14 -22.72
C PRO A 24 10.73 7.74 -23.55
N GLU A 25 11.33 8.69 -24.24
CA GLU A 25 12.51 8.46 -25.05
C GLU A 25 13.71 8.04 -24.19
N ASP A 26 13.91 8.67 -23.06
CA ASP A 26 14.94 8.37 -22.07
C ASP A 26 14.89 6.95 -21.51
N GLU A 27 13.69 6.37 -21.34
CA GLU A 27 13.53 4.98 -20.90
C GLU A 27 13.99 3.97 -21.99
N ARG A 28 14.02 4.38 -23.25
CA ARG A 28 14.37 3.55 -24.42
C ARG A 28 15.82 3.69 -24.85
N GLU A 29 16.50 4.76 -24.45
CA GLU A 29 17.89 5.05 -24.85
C GLU A 29 18.90 3.94 -24.47
N GLU A 30 18.58 3.15 -23.42
CA GLU A 30 19.38 2.02 -22.95
C GLU A 30 19.27 0.77 -23.84
N PHE A 31 18.46 0.82 -24.92
CA PHE A 31 18.21 -0.32 -25.80
C PHE A 31 18.43 0.06 -27.26
N THR A 32 18.98 -0.86 -28.03
CA THR A 32 18.96 -0.79 -29.48
C THR A 32 17.54 -1.05 -30.03
N PRO A 33 17.20 -0.63 -31.24
CA PRO A 33 15.91 -0.94 -31.86
C PRO A 33 15.61 -2.46 -31.93
N ALA A 34 16.62 -3.28 -32.19
CA ALA A 34 16.47 -4.73 -32.22
C ALA A 34 16.16 -5.33 -30.84
N GLU A 35 16.79 -4.81 -29.78
CA GLU A 35 16.49 -5.23 -28.40
C GLU A 35 15.08 -4.81 -27.97
N LEU A 36 14.62 -3.62 -28.37
CA LEU A 36 13.25 -3.17 -28.10
C LEU A 36 12.22 -4.07 -28.79
N GLU A 37 12.46 -4.47 -30.03
CA GLU A 37 11.61 -5.38 -30.78
C GLU A 37 11.55 -6.78 -30.12
N ASP A 38 12.70 -7.32 -29.76
CA ASP A 38 12.80 -8.62 -29.07
C ASP A 38 12.12 -8.57 -27.70
N LEU A 39 12.33 -7.50 -26.93
CA LEU A 39 11.69 -7.27 -25.62
C LEU A 39 10.16 -7.28 -25.74
N ALA A 40 9.59 -6.51 -26.68
CA ALA A 40 8.15 -6.45 -26.87
C ALA A 40 7.56 -7.81 -27.28
N ARG A 41 8.23 -8.53 -28.19
CA ARG A 41 7.82 -9.87 -28.64
C ARG A 41 7.92 -10.91 -27.52
N THR A 42 9.02 -10.91 -26.78
CA THR A 42 9.24 -11.79 -25.63
C THR A 42 8.18 -11.57 -24.57
N HIS A 43 7.90 -10.31 -24.23
CA HIS A 43 6.88 -9.98 -23.23
C HIS A 43 5.49 -10.48 -23.66
N ARG A 44 5.13 -10.26 -24.94
CA ARG A 44 3.86 -10.76 -25.49
C ARG A 44 3.75 -12.28 -25.44
N ALA A 45 4.82 -12.98 -25.78
CA ALA A 45 4.86 -14.45 -25.74
C ALA A 45 4.69 -14.97 -24.32
N LEU A 46 5.37 -14.37 -23.34
CA LEU A 46 5.27 -14.73 -21.93
C LEU A 46 3.85 -14.45 -21.36
N ALA A 47 3.23 -13.34 -21.76
CA ALA A 47 1.90 -12.94 -21.31
C ALA A 47 0.74 -13.52 -22.13
N GLN A 48 1.01 -14.45 -23.08
CA GLN A 48 -0.01 -15.05 -23.96
C GLN A 48 -1.13 -15.73 -23.17
N ILE A 49 -0.78 -16.38 -22.07
CA ILE A 49 -1.76 -17.01 -21.16
C ILE A 49 -1.58 -16.39 -19.78
N ARG A 50 -2.60 -15.75 -19.26
CA ARG A 50 -2.63 -15.19 -17.91
C ARG A 50 -4.04 -15.32 -17.32
N LEU A 51 -4.17 -16.08 -16.26
CA LEU A 51 -5.44 -16.19 -15.54
C LEU A 51 -5.74 -14.89 -14.77
N PRO A 52 -7.02 -14.53 -14.59
CA PRO A 52 -7.42 -13.37 -13.80
C PRO A 52 -6.78 -13.39 -12.40
N LYS A 53 -6.32 -12.24 -11.94
CA LYS A 53 -5.67 -12.05 -10.63
C LYS A 53 -4.35 -12.81 -10.42
N THR A 54 -3.85 -13.53 -11.43
CA THR A 54 -2.56 -14.20 -11.36
C THR A 54 -1.55 -13.41 -12.18
N PRO A 55 -0.42 -12.98 -11.63
CA PRO A 55 0.62 -12.33 -12.42
C PRO A 55 1.38 -13.35 -13.26
N VAL A 56 1.91 -12.91 -14.38
CA VAL A 56 3.00 -13.59 -15.09
C VAL A 56 4.28 -12.87 -14.69
N VAL A 57 5.27 -13.62 -14.21
CA VAL A 57 6.59 -13.12 -13.85
C VAL A 57 7.64 -14.02 -14.46
N ALA A 58 8.58 -13.45 -15.20
CA ALA A 58 9.67 -14.23 -15.80
C ALA A 58 10.94 -13.38 -15.89
N ALA A 59 12.05 -13.92 -15.45
CA ALA A 59 13.38 -13.35 -15.63
C ALA A 59 14.07 -14.03 -16.82
N ARG A 60 14.64 -13.27 -17.73
CA ARG A 60 15.36 -13.78 -18.92
C ARG A 60 16.69 -13.06 -19.05
N ASN A 61 17.73 -13.84 -19.35
CA ASN A 61 19.05 -13.31 -19.62
C ASN A 61 19.20 -13.01 -21.11
N ASP A 62 19.80 -11.88 -21.41
CA ASP A 62 20.51 -11.63 -22.65
C ASP A 62 22.02 -11.92 -22.47
N GLU A 63 22.86 -11.41 -23.37
CA GLU A 63 24.31 -11.64 -23.29
C GLU A 63 24.96 -11.01 -22.04
N TYR A 64 24.43 -9.90 -21.52
CA TYR A 64 25.07 -9.11 -20.46
C TYR A 64 24.20 -8.88 -19.24
N ASN A 65 22.89 -8.91 -19.39
CA ASN A 65 21.94 -8.48 -18.37
C ASN A 65 20.82 -9.51 -18.15
N THR A 66 20.03 -9.26 -17.13
CA THR A 66 18.76 -9.94 -16.92
C THR A 66 17.64 -8.93 -17.09
N THR A 67 16.63 -9.28 -17.88
CA THR A 67 15.37 -8.54 -17.96
C THR A 67 14.26 -9.29 -17.23
N LEU A 68 13.62 -8.64 -16.28
CA LEU A 68 12.43 -9.13 -15.58
C LEU A 68 11.18 -8.66 -16.32
N TYR A 69 10.32 -9.58 -16.69
CA TYR A 69 9.02 -9.34 -17.34
C TYR A 69 7.89 -9.59 -16.34
N VAL A 70 6.95 -8.69 -16.27
CA VAL A 70 5.76 -8.79 -15.41
C VAL A 70 4.53 -8.38 -16.20
N ALA A 71 3.51 -9.23 -16.25
CA ALA A 71 2.17 -8.87 -16.71
C ALA A 71 1.16 -9.14 -15.59
N THR A 72 0.41 -8.13 -15.17
CA THR A 72 -0.55 -8.24 -14.07
C THR A 72 -1.71 -7.26 -14.28
N ASP A 73 -2.79 -7.38 -13.51
CA ASP A 73 -3.83 -6.35 -13.46
C ASP A 73 -3.21 -5.02 -13.00
N ASP A 74 -3.68 -3.91 -13.57
CA ASP A 74 -3.20 -2.59 -13.15
C ASP A 74 -3.70 -2.28 -11.74
N MET A 75 -2.77 -1.90 -10.87
CA MET A 75 -3.04 -1.58 -9.46
C MET A 75 -2.08 -0.48 -8.97
N PRO A 76 -2.52 0.35 -8.01
CA PRO A 76 -1.63 1.30 -7.36
C PRO A 76 -0.40 0.62 -6.73
N HIS A 77 0.72 1.32 -6.71
CA HIS A 77 1.97 0.91 -6.06
C HIS A 77 2.72 -0.28 -6.69
N ILE A 78 2.30 -0.84 -7.83
CA ILE A 78 3.03 -1.96 -8.47
C ILE A 78 4.49 -1.57 -8.71
N VAL A 79 4.73 -0.52 -9.49
CA VAL A 79 6.09 -0.13 -9.91
C VAL A 79 6.96 0.22 -8.71
N SER A 80 6.45 1.04 -7.79
CA SER A 80 7.22 1.42 -6.59
C SER A 80 7.55 0.22 -5.69
N SER A 81 6.67 -0.77 -5.61
CA SER A 81 6.91 -2.01 -4.84
C SER A 81 7.95 -2.90 -5.53
N LEU A 82 7.85 -3.06 -6.86
CA LEU A 82 8.82 -3.82 -7.64
C LEU A 82 10.22 -3.20 -7.56
N THR A 83 10.33 -1.89 -7.80
CA THR A 83 11.62 -1.18 -7.76
C THR A 83 12.26 -1.25 -6.38
N ALA A 84 11.48 -1.11 -5.31
CA ALA A 84 11.96 -1.28 -3.93
C ALA A 84 12.46 -2.71 -3.65
N CYS A 85 11.75 -3.73 -4.15
CA CYS A 85 12.16 -5.13 -4.04
C CYS A 85 13.47 -5.38 -4.77
N LEU A 86 13.56 -4.97 -6.04
CA LEU A 86 14.73 -5.19 -6.88
C LEU A 86 15.97 -4.47 -6.34
N ALA A 87 15.81 -3.22 -5.89
CA ALA A 87 16.89 -2.48 -5.25
C ALA A 87 17.40 -3.14 -3.96
N THR A 88 16.48 -3.72 -3.18
CA THR A 88 16.84 -4.33 -1.89
C THR A 88 17.53 -5.68 -2.04
N HIS A 89 17.08 -6.52 -2.99
CA HIS A 89 17.46 -7.94 -3.03
C HIS A 89 18.30 -8.33 -4.24
N PHE A 90 18.28 -7.54 -5.34
CA PHE A 90 18.86 -7.92 -6.63
C PHE A 90 19.82 -6.87 -7.21
N GLY A 91 20.25 -5.89 -6.42
CA GLY A 91 21.24 -4.88 -6.82
C GLY A 91 20.67 -3.69 -7.60
N GLY A 92 19.34 -3.64 -7.82
CA GLY A 92 18.69 -2.55 -8.53
C GLY A 92 18.46 -2.83 -10.02
N PHE A 93 18.15 -1.76 -10.75
CA PHE A 93 17.80 -1.82 -12.17
C PHE A 93 18.39 -0.62 -12.91
N VAL A 94 18.58 -0.78 -14.22
CA VAL A 94 19.06 0.25 -15.15
C VAL A 94 17.89 1.10 -15.63
N THR A 95 16.87 0.42 -16.17
CA THR A 95 15.68 1.07 -16.71
C THR A 95 14.44 0.22 -16.50
N ILE A 96 13.28 0.88 -16.60
CA ILE A 96 11.97 0.26 -16.46
C ILE A 96 11.04 0.77 -17.57
N LEU A 97 10.41 -0.16 -18.26
CA LEU A 97 9.38 0.11 -19.26
C LEU A 97 8.04 -0.36 -18.68
N HIS A 98 7.04 0.51 -18.67
CA HIS A 98 5.74 0.21 -18.05
C HIS A 98 4.56 0.60 -18.95
N PRO A 99 4.34 -0.08 -20.07
CA PRO A 99 3.11 0.10 -20.83
C PRO A 99 1.90 -0.48 -20.11
N THR A 100 0.75 0.18 -20.29
CA THR A 100 -0.55 -0.31 -19.82
C THR A 100 -1.45 -0.60 -21.01
N PHE A 101 -2.18 -1.69 -20.93
CA PHE A 101 -3.02 -2.17 -22.03
C PHE A 101 -4.42 -2.49 -21.56
N LEU A 102 -5.38 -2.27 -22.44
CA LEU A 102 -6.69 -2.88 -22.33
C LEU A 102 -6.59 -4.28 -22.95
N ALA A 103 -6.65 -5.31 -22.12
CA ALA A 103 -6.51 -6.70 -22.52
C ALA A 103 -7.87 -7.40 -22.51
N GLU A 104 -8.19 -8.10 -23.60
CA GLU A 104 -9.30 -9.05 -23.66
C GLU A 104 -8.75 -10.46 -23.53
N ARG A 105 -9.26 -11.23 -22.56
CA ARG A 105 -8.80 -12.59 -22.30
C ARG A 105 -9.95 -13.57 -22.31
N GLY A 106 -9.72 -14.72 -22.95
CA GLY A 106 -10.62 -15.84 -22.91
C GLY A 106 -10.77 -16.43 -21.49
N PRO A 107 -11.74 -17.31 -21.28
CA PRO A 107 -11.99 -17.94 -19.98
C PRO A 107 -10.82 -18.79 -19.47
N ASP A 108 -9.96 -19.25 -20.37
CA ASP A 108 -8.72 -19.98 -20.10
C ASP A 108 -7.50 -19.06 -19.85
N GLY A 109 -7.70 -17.73 -19.90
CA GLY A 109 -6.65 -16.73 -19.75
C GLY A 109 -5.90 -16.40 -21.04
N THR A 110 -6.25 -17.02 -22.17
CA THR A 110 -5.62 -16.72 -23.47
C THR A 110 -5.87 -15.27 -23.87
N LEU A 111 -4.83 -14.58 -24.30
CA LEU A 111 -4.88 -13.22 -24.80
C LEU A 111 -5.55 -13.20 -26.18
N LEU A 112 -6.72 -12.57 -26.29
CA LEU A 112 -7.50 -12.45 -27.53
C LEU A 112 -7.23 -11.12 -28.23
N SER A 113 -7.18 -10.04 -27.47
CA SER A 113 -6.96 -8.69 -27.99
C SER A 113 -6.17 -7.86 -26.97
N LEU A 114 -5.35 -6.95 -27.48
CA LEU A 114 -4.54 -6.04 -26.67
C LEU A 114 -4.52 -4.67 -27.35
N ARG A 115 -4.90 -3.64 -26.60
CA ARG A 115 -4.94 -2.25 -27.08
C ARG A 115 -4.24 -1.35 -26.09
N GLY A 116 -3.36 -0.49 -26.55
CA GLY A 116 -2.73 0.55 -25.73
C GLY A 116 -3.77 1.49 -25.14
N THR A 117 -3.68 1.79 -23.85
CA THR A 117 -4.64 2.68 -23.17
C THR A 117 -4.42 4.14 -23.53
N GLY A 118 -3.26 4.51 -24.09
CA GLY A 118 -2.86 5.90 -24.30
C GLY A 118 -2.59 6.66 -23.00
N MET A 119 -2.69 5.99 -21.85
CA MET A 119 -2.42 6.57 -20.55
C MET A 119 -1.01 6.22 -20.11
N ARG A 120 -0.25 7.23 -19.69
CA ARG A 120 0.93 7.00 -18.85
C ARG A 120 0.44 6.52 -17.50
N GLY A 121 0.88 5.36 -17.06
CA GLY A 121 0.75 4.99 -15.66
C GLY A 121 1.40 6.09 -14.82
N ASN A 122 0.63 6.81 -14.02
CA ASN A 122 1.11 7.94 -13.25
C ASN A 122 1.92 7.43 -12.06
N LEU A 123 3.23 7.27 -12.28
CA LEU A 123 4.19 6.67 -11.35
C LEU A 123 4.41 7.49 -10.07
N ALA A 124 3.99 8.75 -10.01
CA ALA A 124 4.45 9.68 -8.99
C ALA A 124 3.38 10.21 -8.04
N SER A 125 2.12 10.06 -8.33
CA SER A 125 1.06 10.55 -7.45
C SER A 125 0.11 9.42 -7.09
N GLY A 126 -0.10 9.20 -5.80
CA GLY A 126 -1.17 8.37 -5.26
C GLY A 126 -2.58 8.92 -5.55
N ASP A 127 -2.70 9.74 -6.57
CA ASP A 127 -3.97 10.22 -7.09
C ASP A 127 -4.61 9.12 -7.92
N THR A 128 -5.51 8.40 -7.31
CA THR A 128 -6.61 7.72 -7.98
C THR A 128 -7.54 8.78 -8.58
N ALA A 129 -7.02 9.58 -9.51
CA ALA A 129 -7.88 10.32 -10.39
C ALA A 129 -8.64 9.26 -11.21
N THR A 130 -9.93 9.21 -11.01
CA THR A 130 -10.90 8.52 -11.83
C THR A 130 -10.86 9.14 -13.23
N LEU A 131 -9.78 8.89 -13.96
CA LEU A 131 -9.70 9.16 -15.38
C LEU A 131 -10.70 8.21 -16.00
N GLY A 132 -11.66 8.75 -16.76
CA GLY A 132 -12.73 8.02 -17.37
C GLY A 132 -12.20 6.75 -18.01
N VAL A 133 -12.49 5.61 -17.39
CA VAL A 133 -12.15 4.30 -17.93
C VAL A 133 -12.78 4.25 -19.32
N PRO A 134 -11.98 4.05 -20.40
CA PRO A 134 -12.54 3.88 -21.73
C PRO A 134 -13.60 2.79 -21.60
N SER A 135 -14.78 3.01 -22.18
CA SER A 135 -15.87 2.04 -22.10
C SER A 135 -15.32 0.65 -22.40
N LEU A 136 -15.28 -0.22 -21.37
CA LEU A 136 -14.79 -1.59 -21.43
C LEU A 136 -15.80 -2.44 -22.25
N LYS A 137 -15.93 -2.14 -23.55
CA LYS A 137 -16.75 -2.92 -24.45
C LYS A 137 -15.92 -4.08 -24.96
N LEU A 138 -16.44 -5.29 -24.75
CA LEU A 138 -15.97 -6.49 -25.41
C LEU A 138 -16.03 -6.33 -26.93
N SER A 139 -15.12 -6.98 -27.63
CA SER A 139 -15.21 -7.14 -29.09
C SER A 139 -16.51 -7.82 -29.43
N GLU A 140 -17.18 -7.39 -30.53
CA GLU A 140 -18.52 -7.90 -30.93
C GLU A 140 -18.60 -9.42 -31.05
N ASN A 141 -17.46 -10.07 -31.32
CA ASN A 141 -17.35 -11.53 -31.48
C ASN A 141 -16.60 -12.22 -30.34
N ALA A 142 -16.50 -11.59 -29.15
CA ALA A 142 -15.77 -12.17 -28.04
C ALA A 142 -16.45 -13.47 -27.55
N PRO A 143 -15.70 -14.56 -27.31
CA PRO A 143 -16.23 -15.79 -26.73
C PRO A 143 -16.96 -15.56 -25.41
N ALA A 144 -17.93 -16.40 -25.07
CA ALA A 144 -18.60 -16.35 -23.78
C ALA A 144 -17.58 -16.56 -22.65
N GLY A 145 -17.67 -15.75 -21.60
CA GLY A 145 -16.70 -15.78 -20.48
C GLY A 145 -15.42 -14.96 -20.71
N THR A 146 -15.31 -14.24 -21.83
CA THR A 146 -14.23 -13.28 -22.05
C THR A 146 -14.26 -12.18 -21.00
N THR A 147 -13.11 -11.85 -20.45
CA THR A 147 -12.91 -10.74 -19.51
C THR A 147 -12.13 -9.61 -20.17
N VAL A 148 -12.42 -8.37 -19.78
CA VAL A 148 -11.66 -7.18 -20.18
C VAL A 148 -11.10 -6.50 -18.94
N ALA A 149 -9.82 -6.22 -18.94
CA ALA A 149 -9.16 -5.54 -17.83
C ALA A 149 -8.02 -4.63 -18.32
N ILE A 150 -7.69 -3.62 -17.54
CA ILE A 150 -6.45 -2.88 -17.72
C ILE A 150 -5.33 -3.72 -17.09
N GLU A 151 -4.29 -3.97 -17.86
CA GLU A 151 -3.10 -4.68 -17.43
C GLU A 151 -1.89 -3.77 -17.43
N SER A 152 -1.09 -3.87 -16.37
CA SER A 152 0.27 -3.34 -16.29
C SER A 152 1.24 -4.37 -16.82
N TRP A 153 1.98 -4.02 -17.87
CA TRP A 153 3.09 -4.81 -18.40
C TRP A 153 4.38 -4.09 -18.09
N ILE A 154 5.26 -4.72 -17.32
CA ILE A 154 6.46 -4.08 -16.80
C ILE A 154 7.67 -4.90 -17.22
N ALA A 155 8.60 -4.27 -17.92
CA ALA A 155 9.91 -4.85 -18.24
C ALA A 155 10.98 -4.06 -17.51
N VAL A 156 11.82 -4.75 -16.73
CA VAL A 156 12.87 -4.12 -15.92
C VAL A 156 14.22 -4.73 -16.28
N ARG A 157 15.12 -3.92 -16.84
CA ARG A 157 16.52 -4.33 -17.06
C ARG A 157 17.29 -4.18 -15.75
N LEU A 158 17.77 -5.30 -15.22
CA LEU A 158 18.54 -5.29 -13.98
C LEU A 158 19.99 -4.83 -14.22
N THR A 159 20.65 -4.37 -13.16
CA THR A 159 22.04 -3.91 -13.21
C THR A 159 23.05 -5.02 -13.40
N ARG A 160 22.63 -6.27 -13.30
CA ARG A 160 23.51 -7.44 -13.39
C ARG A 160 22.83 -8.66 -14.00
N TYR A 161 23.66 -9.58 -14.45
CA TYR A 161 23.27 -10.92 -14.85
C TYR A 161 22.90 -11.77 -13.63
N LEU A 162 21.75 -12.45 -13.67
CA LEU A 162 21.30 -13.38 -12.64
C LEU A 162 21.54 -14.84 -13.10
N THR A 163 22.05 -15.65 -12.20
CA THR A 163 22.09 -17.12 -12.40
C THR A 163 20.66 -17.67 -12.44
N GLU A 164 20.47 -18.89 -12.93
CA GLU A 164 19.13 -19.51 -12.96
C GLU A 164 18.49 -19.62 -11.57
N GLU A 165 19.29 -19.87 -10.53
CA GLU A 165 18.80 -19.92 -9.15
C GLU A 165 18.34 -18.54 -8.67
N GLU A 166 19.12 -17.50 -8.96
CA GLU A 166 18.77 -16.12 -8.66
C GLU A 166 17.55 -15.64 -9.45
N GLN A 167 17.38 -16.06 -10.71
CA GLN A 167 16.19 -15.78 -11.52
C GLN A 167 14.94 -16.38 -10.84
N ARG A 168 14.95 -17.65 -10.50
CA ARG A 168 13.84 -18.32 -9.78
C ARG A 168 13.52 -17.64 -8.44
N ARG A 169 14.56 -17.20 -7.72
CA ARG A 169 14.39 -16.46 -6.48
C ARG A 169 13.77 -15.07 -6.73
N CYS A 170 14.20 -14.38 -7.78
CA CYS A 170 13.67 -13.09 -8.20
C CYS A 170 12.19 -13.19 -8.58
N GLU A 171 11.84 -14.17 -9.41
CA GLU A 171 10.47 -14.44 -9.82
C GLU A 171 9.56 -14.66 -8.61
N LYS A 172 9.93 -15.55 -7.68
CA LYS A 172 9.17 -15.84 -6.47
C LYS A 172 9.00 -14.62 -5.55
N GLU A 173 10.06 -13.83 -5.37
CA GLU A 173 10.01 -12.66 -4.52
C GLU A 173 9.12 -11.57 -5.14
N VAL A 174 9.18 -11.39 -6.46
CA VAL A 174 8.30 -10.47 -7.19
C VAL A 174 6.85 -10.94 -7.15
N GLU A 175 6.58 -12.23 -7.33
CA GLU A 175 5.23 -12.79 -7.18
C GLU A 175 4.66 -12.52 -5.79
N ARG A 176 5.47 -12.69 -4.73
CA ARG A 176 5.09 -12.38 -3.35
C ARG A 176 4.74 -10.90 -3.16
N VAL A 177 5.57 -10.00 -3.69
CA VAL A 177 5.33 -8.56 -3.65
C VAL A 177 4.03 -8.20 -4.37
N LEU A 178 3.79 -8.76 -5.55
CA LEU A 178 2.56 -8.53 -6.31
C LEU A 178 1.32 -9.08 -5.60
N ALA A 179 1.45 -10.20 -4.89
CA ALA A 179 0.37 -10.74 -4.05
C ALA A 179 0.02 -9.81 -2.89
N ASP A 180 1.03 -9.21 -2.24
CA ASP A 180 0.84 -8.23 -1.17
C ASP A 180 0.20 -6.94 -1.70
N VAL A 181 0.65 -6.42 -2.86
CA VAL A 181 0.02 -5.27 -3.54
C VAL A 181 -1.45 -5.55 -3.84
N ARG A 182 -1.74 -6.73 -4.38
CA ARG A 182 -3.11 -7.16 -4.69
C ARG A 182 -3.98 -7.27 -3.45
N ALA A 183 -3.47 -7.83 -2.37
CA ALA A 183 -4.19 -7.94 -1.11
C ALA A 183 -4.57 -6.55 -0.58
N CYS A 184 -3.62 -5.61 -0.60
CA CYS A 184 -3.87 -4.21 -0.22
C CYS A 184 -4.92 -3.55 -1.11
N HIS A 185 -4.79 -3.70 -2.43
CA HIS A 185 -5.72 -3.10 -3.39
C HIS A 185 -7.14 -3.68 -3.27
N THR A 186 -7.25 -5.01 -3.17
CA THR A 186 -8.54 -5.69 -3.06
C THR A 186 -9.33 -5.28 -1.82
N ASP A 187 -8.65 -5.09 -0.70
CA ASP A 187 -9.28 -4.78 0.59
C ASP A 187 -9.26 -3.28 0.94
N LEU A 188 -8.78 -2.41 0.04
CA LEU A 188 -8.60 -0.98 0.34
C LEU A 188 -9.86 -0.31 0.86
N ASP A 189 -10.96 -0.45 0.13
CA ASP A 189 -12.24 0.16 0.50
C ASP A 189 -12.75 -0.37 1.84
N ALA A 190 -12.59 -1.68 2.07
CA ALA A 190 -12.98 -2.31 3.34
C ALA A 190 -12.10 -1.84 4.52
N MET A 191 -10.80 -1.64 4.30
CA MET A 191 -9.88 -1.09 5.30
C MET A 191 -10.22 0.36 5.63
N VAL A 192 -10.45 1.19 4.61
CA VAL A 192 -10.84 2.60 4.78
C VAL A 192 -12.17 2.71 5.51
N ALA A 193 -13.18 1.95 5.09
CA ALA A 193 -14.49 1.92 5.75
C ALA A 193 -14.35 1.51 7.23
N ARG A 194 -13.56 0.47 7.53
CA ARG A 194 -13.30 0.04 8.90
C ARG A 194 -12.68 1.14 9.76
N VAL A 195 -11.76 1.93 9.21
CA VAL A 195 -11.11 3.03 9.94
C VAL A 195 -12.10 4.18 10.18
N PHE A 196 -12.98 4.47 9.23
CA PHE A 196 -14.08 5.43 9.45
C PHE A 196 -15.07 4.96 10.52
N ASP A 197 -15.45 3.67 10.51
CA ASP A 197 -16.33 3.08 11.53
C ASP A 197 -15.69 3.16 12.92
N LEU A 198 -14.39 2.90 13.01
CA LEU A 198 -13.63 3.05 14.26
C LEU A 198 -13.66 4.50 14.76
N ALA A 199 -13.44 5.47 13.89
CA ALA A 199 -13.54 6.87 14.25
C ALA A 199 -14.95 7.24 14.72
N GLN A 200 -15.99 6.68 14.10
CA GLN A 200 -17.38 6.93 14.51
C GLN A 200 -17.73 6.28 15.84
N SER A 201 -17.31 5.02 16.05
CA SER A 201 -17.58 4.29 17.30
C SER A 201 -16.94 4.94 18.54
N MET A 202 -15.86 5.69 18.36
CA MET A 202 -15.27 6.48 19.43
C MET A 202 -16.17 7.65 19.88
N TYR A 203 -17.17 8.03 19.08
CA TYR A 203 -18.12 9.06 19.47
C TYR A 203 -18.94 8.65 20.70
N ASP A 204 -19.30 7.38 20.75
CA ASP A 204 -20.09 6.81 21.85
C ASP A 204 -19.29 6.74 23.16
N LEU A 205 -17.97 6.76 23.07
CA LEU A 205 -17.08 6.76 24.25
C LEU A 205 -16.95 8.15 24.90
N ARG A 206 -17.44 9.22 24.29
CA ARG A 206 -17.40 10.59 24.86
C ARG A 206 -18.19 10.69 26.18
N GLY A 207 -19.24 9.91 26.36
CA GLY A 207 -20.05 9.87 27.55
C GLY A 207 -19.63 8.80 28.56
N ALA A 208 -18.84 7.81 28.13
CA ALA A 208 -18.27 6.83 29.01
C ALA A 208 -17.08 7.46 29.74
N THR A 209 -17.16 7.58 31.03
CA THR A 209 -16.03 7.93 31.89
C THR A 209 -14.95 6.85 31.67
N LEU A 210 -14.00 7.11 30.76
CA LEU A 210 -12.83 6.27 30.60
C LEU A 210 -12.17 6.21 31.97
N GLY A 211 -12.29 5.08 32.64
CA GLY A 211 -12.12 4.86 34.08
C GLY A 211 -11.04 5.74 34.70
N HIS A 212 -11.39 6.37 35.79
CA HIS A 212 -10.52 7.19 36.60
C HIS A 212 -9.36 6.38 37.19
N GLY A 213 -8.39 6.05 36.33
CA GLY A 213 -7.06 5.71 36.78
C GLY A 213 -6.32 7.02 37.09
N GLU A 214 -6.88 7.84 37.94
CA GLU A 214 -6.32 9.17 38.29
C GLU A 214 -4.90 9.07 38.83
N GLU A 215 -4.57 8.04 39.57
CA GLU A 215 -3.24 7.87 40.19
C GLU A 215 -2.15 7.51 39.16
N SER A 216 -2.43 6.72 38.14
CA SER A 216 -1.47 6.42 37.06
C SER A 216 -1.29 7.59 36.09
N TYR A 217 -2.24 8.49 36.04
CA TYR A 217 -2.21 9.72 35.24
C TYR A 217 -1.44 10.87 35.87
N ALA A 218 -1.27 10.85 37.19
CA ALA A 218 -0.40 11.81 37.89
C ALA A 218 1.05 11.75 37.39
N ALA A 219 1.49 10.60 36.87
CA ALA A 219 2.76 10.44 36.18
C ALA A 219 2.75 11.03 34.75
N ASN A 220 1.60 11.43 34.20
CA ASN A 220 1.53 12.11 32.90
C ASN A 220 1.29 13.61 33.14
N PRO A 221 2.34 14.42 33.22
CA PRO A 221 2.27 15.85 33.60
C PRO A 221 1.51 16.74 32.60
N ARG A 222 0.71 16.16 31.72
CA ARG A 222 0.24 16.82 30.51
C ARG A 222 -1.27 17.16 30.50
N GLY A 223 -2.01 16.89 31.59
CA GLY A 223 -3.33 17.47 31.87
C GLY A 223 -4.34 17.57 30.71
N VAL A 224 -4.26 16.66 29.72
CA VAL A 224 -5.24 16.66 28.62
C VAL A 224 -6.46 15.88 29.06
N GLU A 225 -7.62 16.51 29.03
CA GLU A 225 -8.89 15.90 29.34
C GLU A 225 -9.11 14.59 28.54
N PRO A 226 -9.62 13.50 29.14
CA PRO A 226 -9.88 12.24 28.44
C PRO A 226 -10.74 12.41 27.19
N ALA A 227 -11.74 13.29 27.21
CA ALA A 227 -12.60 13.57 26.08
C ALA A 227 -11.83 14.17 24.89
N SER A 228 -10.90 15.07 25.13
CA SER A 228 -10.07 15.68 24.07
C SER A 228 -9.16 14.64 23.38
N ARG A 229 -8.78 13.58 24.08
CA ARG A 229 -7.98 12.48 23.49
C ARG A 229 -8.79 11.62 22.54
N VAL A 230 -10.04 11.38 22.84
CA VAL A 230 -10.97 10.66 21.96
C VAL A 230 -11.20 11.49 20.69
N GLU A 231 -11.42 12.79 20.82
CA GLU A 231 -11.60 13.69 19.68
C GLU A 231 -10.37 13.73 18.76
N VAL A 232 -9.19 13.86 19.35
CA VAL A 232 -7.92 13.84 18.59
C VAL A 232 -7.72 12.50 17.88
N ALA A 233 -8.08 11.39 18.54
CA ALA A 233 -7.99 10.05 17.94
C ALA A 233 -8.98 9.90 16.77
N GLN A 234 -10.20 10.41 16.90
CA GLN A 234 -11.19 10.43 15.82
C GLN A 234 -10.71 11.23 14.61
N ASP A 235 -10.22 12.46 14.86
CA ASP A 235 -9.70 13.31 13.80
C ASP A 235 -8.52 12.67 13.10
N PHE A 236 -7.64 12.01 13.85
CA PHE A 236 -6.49 11.30 13.30
C PHE A 236 -6.92 10.13 12.41
N LEU A 237 -7.86 9.29 12.86
CA LEU A 237 -8.35 8.17 12.06
C LEU A 237 -9.02 8.66 10.76
N ARG A 238 -9.84 9.71 10.83
CA ARG A 238 -10.42 10.33 9.64
C ARG A 238 -9.36 10.91 8.71
N TRP A 239 -8.32 11.51 9.27
CA TRP A 239 -7.20 12.06 8.51
C TRP A 239 -6.43 10.96 7.78
N LEU A 240 -6.16 9.80 8.42
CA LEU A 240 -5.58 8.63 7.75
C LEU A 240 -6.40 8.21 6.53
N ALA A 241 -7.73 8.05 6.72
CA ALA A 241 -8.65 7.57 5.71
C ALA A 241 -8.84 8.54 4.52
N ARG A 242 -8.41 9.80 4.66
CA ARG A 242 -8.45 10.81 3.59
C ARG A 242 -7.20 10.85 2.72
N GLY A 243 -6.51 9.73 2.55
CA GLY A 243 -5.36 9.62 1.65
C GLY A 243 -4.00 9.96 2.28
N ASN A 244 -3.93 10.14 3.60
CA ASN A 244 -2.67 10.40 4.29
C ASN A 244 -1.92 9.13 4.71
N PHE A 245 -2.49 7.96 4.42
CA PHE A 245 -1.94 6.67 4.80
C PHE A 245 -2.14 5.64 3.70
N VAL A 246 -1.11 4.89 3.38
CA VAL A 246 -1.16 3.71 2.50
C VAL A 246 -1.52 2.53 3.38
N PHE A 247 -2.79 2.12 3.34
CA PHE A 247 -3.28 0.98 4.11
C PHE A 247 -2.75 -0.34 3.54
N MET A 248 -2.17 -1.16 4.40
CA MET A 248 -1.65 -2.48 4.01
C MET A 248 -2.32 -3.62 4.75
N GLY A 249 -2.82 -3.37 5.95
CA GLY A 249 -3.57 -4.36 6.70
C GLY A 249 -4.34 -3.77 7.87
N VAL A 250 -5.50 -4.35 8.12
CA VAL A 250 -6.32 -4.06 9.31
C VAL A 250 -6.79 -5.38 9.90
N LYS A 251 -6.75 -5.53 11.22
CA LYS A 251 -7.36 -6.67 11.93
C LYS A 251 -7.80 -6.30 13.33
N GLU A 252 -8.66 -7.10 13.88
CA GLU A 252 -9.12 -7.01 15.26
C GLU A 252 -8.43 -8.05 16.14
N ARG A 253 -8.05 -7.66 17.34
CA ARG A 253 -7.60 -8.53 18.43
C ARG A 253 -8.48 -8.37 19.65
N VAL A 254 -8.73 -9.45 20.34
CA VAL A 254 -9.48 -9.49 21.60
C VAL A 254 -8.58 -9.95 22.72
N LEU A 255 -8.87 -9.46 23.93
CA LEU A 255 -8.25 -10.00 25.14
C LEU A 255 -8.90 -11.35 25.47
N ASP A 256 -8.06 -12.37 25.63
CA ASP A 256 -8.47 -13.72 26.01
C ASP A 256 -7.72 -14.16 27.29
N GLY A 257 -8.47 -14.47 28.32
CA GLY A 257 -7.96 -14.97 29.61
C GLY A 257 -8.30 -16.43 29.88
N THR A 258 -8.88 -17.15 28.92
CA THR A 258 -9.39 -18.51 29.09
C THR A 258 -8.33 -19.56 29.48
N SER A 259 -7.06 -19.30 29.13
CA SER A 259 -5.93 -20.20 29.44
C SER A 259 -5.18 -19.87 30.73
N GLY A 260 -5.74 -19.03 31.60
CA GLY A 260 -5.11 -18.59 32.84
C GLY A 260 -4.10 -17.48 32.72
N ALA A 261 -3.62 -17.18 31.48
CA ALA A 261 -2.79 -16.04 31.16
C ALA A 261 -3.54 -15.15 30.16
N ILE A 262 -3.51 -13.84 30.40
CA ILE A 262 -4.14 -12.87 29.45
C ILE A 262 -3.31 -12.79 28.18
N SER A 263 -3.97 -12.87 27.03
CA SER A 263 -3.35 -12.78 25.72
C SER A 263 -4.17 -11.89 24.78
N LEU A 264 -3.53 -11.25 23.82
CA LEU A 264 -4.20 -10.68 22.65
C LEU A 264 -4.28 -11.75 21.56
N VAL A 265 -5.49 -12.04 21.10
CA VAL A 265 -5.77 -13.09 20.11
C VAL A 265 -6.46 -12.47 18.91
N ASP A 266 -6.05 -12.85 17.71
CA ASP A 266 -6.68 -12.38 16.47
C ASP A 266 -8.15 -12.86 16.44
N ARG A 267 -9.08 -11.94 16.15
CA ARG A 267 -10.49 -12.28 15.93
C ARG A 267 -10.63 -12.91 14.55
N PRO A 268 -11.14 -14.15 14.43
CA PRO A 268 -11.32 -14.81 13.14
C PRO A 268 -12.20 -13.98 12.17
N GLY A 269 -11.84 -13.95 10.90
CA GLY A 269 -12.56 -13.23 9.84
C GLY A 269 -12.39 -11.71 9.88
N SER A 270 -11.52 -11.16 10.75
CA SER A 270 -11.34 -9.72 10.88
C SER A 270 -10.20 -9.15 10.03
N ALA A 271 -9.30 -10.00 9.57
CA ALA A 271 -8.08 -9.57 8.89
C ALA A 271 -8.34 -9.15 7.44
N LEU A 272 -7.75 -8.01 7.06
CA LEU A 272 -7.79 -7.42 5.73
C LEU A 272 -6.36 -7.15 5.23
N GLY A 273 -6.20 -7.08 3.92
CA GLY A 273 -4.92 -6.82 3.27
C GLY A 273 -3.88 -7.90 3.57
N ILE A 274 -2.61 -7.51 3.74
CA ILE A 274 -1.50 -8.45 4.00
C ILE A 274 -1.66 -9.23 5.32
N LEU A 275 -2.53 -8.79 6.23
CA LEU A 275 -2.77 -9.48 7.50
C LEU A 275 -3.63 -10.74 7.36
N ARG A 276 -4.31 -10.96 6.22
CA ARG A 276 -5.07 -12.19 5.95
C ARG A 276 -4.20 -13.44 6.04
N THR A 277 -2.96 -13.36 5.56
CA THR A 277 -2.03 -14.50 5.55
C THR A 277 -1.55 -14.92 6.94
N THR A 278 -1.69 -14.04 7.92
CA THR A 278 -1.28 -14.27 9.32
C THR A 278 -2.46 -14.47 10.28
N GLU A 279 -3.68 -14.47 9.76
CA GLU A 279 -4.89 -14.61 10.58
C GLU A 279 -4.89 -15.93 11.37
N GLY A 280 -5.30 -15.83 12.64
CA GLY A 280 -5.38 -16.97 13.55
C GLY A 280 -4.03 -17.51 14.05
N ARG A 281 -2.90 -16.98 13.54
CA ARG A 281 -1.55 -17.40 13.96
C ARG A 281 -1.00 -16.61 15.15
N SER A 282 -1.67 -15.55 15.56
CA SER A 282 -1.15 -14.61 16.54
C SER A 282 -1.90 -14.73 17.88
N ARG A 283 -1.26 -15.38 18.84
CA ARG A 283 -1.59 -15.27 20.26
C ARG A 283 -0.40 -14.59 20.94
N ILE A 284 -0.60 -13.37 21.44
CA ILE A 284 0.42 -12.58 22.10
C ILE A 284 0.19 -12.65 23.60
N PRO A 285 0.99 -13.40 24.35
CA PRO A 285 0.87 -13.45 25.79
C PRO A 285 1.23 -12.08 26.39
N LEU A 286 0.46 -11.66 27.38
CA LEU A 286 0.64 -10.40 28.09
C LEU A 286 0.98 -10.69 29.55
N SER A 287 2.06 -10.08 30.05
CA SER A 287 2.47 -10.17 31.45
C SER A 287 3.22 -8.90 31.87
N GLY A 288 3.23 -8.59 33.15
CA GLY A 288 3.94 -7.44 33.70
C GLY A 288 3.66 -6.15 32.92
N GLU A 289 4.69 -5.47 32.52
CA GLU A 289 4.61 -4.18 31.80
C GLU A 289 3.84 -4.26 30.47
N THR A 290 3.92 -5.39 29.74
CA THR A 290 3.18 -5.57 28.49
C THR A 290 1.66 -5.64 28.74
N LEU A 291 1.24 -6.24 29.82
CA LEU A 291 -0.17 -6.29 30.25
C LEU A 291 -0.64 -4.90 30.67
N GLU A 292 0.12 -4.20 31.50
CA GLU A 292 -0.21 -2.84 31.93
C GLU A 292 -0.36 -1.89 30.74
N ARG A 293 0.56 -1.94 29.78
CA ARG A 293 0.48 -1.16 28.55
C ARG A 293 -0.73 -1.54 27.69
N ALA A 294 -1.05 -2.83 27.59
CA ALA A 294 -2.18 -3.31 26.82
C ALA A 294 -3.53 -2.87 27.42
N LEU A 295 -3.63 -2.85 28.73
CA LEU A 295 -4.83 -2.44 29.47
C LEU A 295 -4.93 -0.94 29.69
N PHE A 296 -3.87 -0.17 29.40
CA PHE A 296 -3.87 1.27 29.58
C PHE A 296 -4.94 1.92 28.70
N PRO A 297 -5.85 2.76 29.25
CA PRO A 297 -7.01 3.31 28.54
C PRO A 297 -6.66 4.50 27.63
N ARG A 298 -5.66 4.33 26.75
CA ARG A 298 -5.34 5.30 25.71
C ARG A 298 -6.09 4.92 24.45
N PRO A 299 -6.86 5.82 23.82
CA PRO A 299 -7.67 5.51 22.63
C PRO A 299 -6.85 4.92 21.49
N LEU A 300 -5.67 5.49 21.20
CA LEU A 300 -4.75 4.97 20.20
C LEU A 300 -3.27 5.18 20.60
N TYR A 301 -2.41 4.38 19.98
CA TYR A 301 -0.96 4.54 20.02
C TYR A 301 -0.35 4.22 18.67
N ILE A 302 0.82 4.81 18.39
CA ILE A 302 1.55 4.65 17.13
C ILE A 302 2.96 4.18 17.47
N THR A 303 3.41 3.18 16.74
CA THR A 303 4.78 2.67 16.83
C THR A 303 5.21 2.12 15.47
N LYS A 304 6.45 1.74 15.32
CA LYS A 304 6.92 0.98 14.16
C LYS A 304 6.75 -0.52 14.43
N ALA A 305 6.33 -1.25 13.40
CA ALA A 305 6.39 -2.71 13.43
C ALA A 305 7.83 -3.19 13.20
N ASN A 306 8.11 -4.44 13.58
CA ASN A 306 9.42 -5.06 13.34
C ASN A 306 9.60 -5.55 11.91
N SER A 307 8.57 -5.42 11.06
CA SER A 307 8.59 -5.83 9.65
C SER A 307 8.68 -4.61 8.73
N ARG A 308 9.38 -4.79 7.61
CA ARG A 308 9.40 -3.82 6.52
C ARG A 308 8.25 -4.06 5.56
N SER A 309 7.81 -3.00 4.92
CA SER A 309 6.80 -3.06 3.88
C SER A 309 7.36 -3.67 2.59
N THR A 310 6.55 -4.49 1.94
CA THR A 310 6.73 -4.96 0.57
C THR A 310 5.98 -4.09 -0.43
N VAL A 311 5.10 -3.22 0.05
CA VAL A 311 4.22 -2.37 -0.76
C VAL A 311 4.66 -0.91 -0.68
N ALA A 312 4.63 -0.21 -1.80
CA ALA A 312 5.00 1.18 -2.01
C ALA A 312 6.50 1.47 -1.81
N ARG A 313 7.06 1.30 -0.63
CA ARG A 313 8.49 1.49 -0.35
C ARG A 313 8.98 0.54 0.74
N ASN A 314 10.26 0.18 0.72
CA ASN A 314 10.87 -0.68 1.73
C ASN A 314 11.22 0.12 3.00
N ASP A 315 10.21 0.39 3.82
CA ASP A 315 10.35 1.07 5.11
C ASP A 315 9.72 0.23 6.22
N TYR A 316 10.08 0.48 7.48
CA TYR A 316 9.38 -0.15 8.61
C TYR A 316 7.93 0.30 8.64
N LEU A 317 7.02 -0.67 8.70
CA LEU A 317 5.59 -0.42 8.76
C LEU A 317 5.22 0.42 9.99
N ASP A 318 4.35 1.39 9.79
CA ASP A 318 3.68 2.08 10.86
C ASP A 318 2.58 1.19 11.43
N TYR A 319 2.64 0.97 12.75
CA TYR A 319 1.65 0.23 13.51
C TYR A 319 0.81 1.21 14.31
N ILE A 320 -0.48 1.24 14.05
CA ILE A 320 -1.45 2.06 14.76
C ILE A 320 -2.39 1.11 15.50
N GLY A 321 -2.30 1.09 16.83
CA GLY A 321 -3.19 0.32 17.70
C GLY A 321 -4.32 1.22 18.17
N VAL A 322 -5.57 0.82 17.91
CA VAL A 322 -6.78 1.51 18.34
C VAL A 322 -7.48 0.64 19.40
N ARG A 323 -7.54 1.12 20.64
CA ARG A 323 -8.13 0.35 21.74
C ARG A 323 -9.63 0.20 21.59
N ARG A 324 -10.12 -0.98 21.95
CA ARG A 324 -11.54 -1.28 22.11
C ARG A 324 -11.90 -1.25 23.59
N PHE A 325 -13.04 -0.66 23.88
CA PHE A 325 -13.55 -0.51 25.25
C PHE A 325 -14.90 -1.17 25.39
N ASP A 326 -15.18 -1.68 26.57
CA ASP A 326 -16.54 -2.05 26.99
C ASP A 326 -17.33 -0.80 27.45
N LEU A 327 -18.59 -1.00 27.82
CA LEU A 327 -19.46 0.08 28.30
C LEU A 327 -18.98 0.71 29.63
N ASN A 328 -18.06 0.07 30.34
CA ASN A 328 -17.48 0.56 31.58
C ASN A 328 -16.12 1.25 31.36
N GLY A 329 -15.69 1.43 30.09
CA GLY A 329 -14.41 2.04 29.74
C GLY A 329 -13.19 1.13 29.93
N ARG A 330 -13.39 -0.19 30.13
CA ARG A 330 -12.28 -1.15 30.24
C ARG A 330 -11.83 -1.60 28.86
N VAL A 331 -10.52 -1.74 28.68
CA VAL A 331 -9.96 -2.25 27.42
C VAL A 331 -10.31 -3.74 27.28
N ILE A 332 -10.92 -4.10 26.14
CA ILE A 332 -11.31 -5.47 25.78
C ILE A 332 -10.57 -6.00 24.55
N GLY A 333 -9.72 -5.19 23.94
CA GLY A 333 -8.94 -5.56 22.75
C GLY A 333 -8.40 -4.35 22.02
N GLU A 334 -8.00 -4.59 20.79
CA GLU A 334 -7.52 -3.53 19.90
C GLU A 334 -7.81 -3.83 18.44
N TYR A 335 -7.92 -2.79 17.63
CA TYR A 335 -7.72 -2.87 16.18
C TYR A 335 -6.28 -2.53 15.86
N VAL A 336 -5.70 -3.30 14.96
CA VAL A 336 -4.36 -3.10 14.40
C VAL A 336 -4.52 -2.55 13.00
N ILE A 337 -3.91 -1.41 12.72
CA ILE A 337 -3.83 -0.80 11.39
C ILE A 337 -2.35 -0.76 11.03
N LEU A 338 -1.98 -1.41 9.92
CA LEU A 338 -0.62 -1.41 9.37
C LEU A 338 -0.58 -0.67 8.05
N GLY A 339 0.51 0.04 7.82
CA GLY A 339 0.77 0.73 6.57
C GLY A 339 1.90 1.73 6.65
N LEU A 340 1.88 2.73 5.79
CA LEU A 340 2.88 3.80 5.75
C LEU A 340 2.19 5.15 5.57
N PHE A 341 2.65 6.17 6.28
CA PHE A 341 2.23 7.53 5.97
C PHE A 341 2.64 7.91 4.55
N THR A 342 1.76 8.58 3.82
CA THR A 342 2.06 9.05 2.46
C THR A 342 3.13 10.15 2.49
N ARG A 343 3.80 10.39 1.35
CA ARG A 343 4.73 11.53 1.23
C ARG A 343 4.03 12.86 1.50
N GLN A 344 2.78 13.00 1.05
CA GLN A 344 1.95 14.17 1.30
C GLN A 344 1.74 14.39 2.80
N ALA A 345 1.50 13.34 3.58
CA ALA A 345 1.33 13.42 5.03
C ALA A 345 2.53 14.06 5.74
N TYR A 346 3.76 13.84 5.23
CA TYR A 346 4.96 14.48 5.76
C TYR A 346 5.16 15.92 5.28
N ALA A 347 4.55 16.31 4.17
CA ALA A 347 4.64 17.66 3.61
C ALA A 347 3.55 18.62 4.15
N LEU A 348 2.53 18.11 4.85
CA LEU A 348 1.46 18.92 5.40
C LEU A 348 1.96 19.83 6.53
N PRO A 349 1.43 21.06 6.62
CA PRO A 349 1.65 21.93 7.77
C PRO A 349 1.24 21.24 9.08
N ALA A 350 1.96 21.54 10.16
CA ALA A 350 1.70 20.96 11.47
C ALA A 350 0.25 21.13 11.96
N ILE A 351 -0.40 22.24 11.56
CA ILE A 351 -1.79 22.53 11.89
C ILE A 351 -2.79 21.55 11.23
N GLU A 352 -2.42 20.98 10.09
CA GLU A 352 -3.24 20.03 9.33
C GLU A 352 -3.05 18.58 9.78
N THR A 353 -2.03 18.32 10.61
CA THR A 353 -1.74 17.00 11.16
C THR A 353 -2.31 16.90 12.58
N PRO A 354 -3.41 16.14 12.83
CA PRO A 354 -4.18 16.20 14.08
C PRO A 354 -3.35 15.97 15.34
N LEU A 355 -2.47 14.97 15.35
CA LEU A 355 -1.62 14.67 16.50
C LEU A 355 -0.54 15.72 16.74
N VAL A 356 0.01 16.30 15.68
CA VAL A 356 1.03 17.36 15.78
C VAL A 356 0.38 18.65 16.27
N ARG A 357 -0.76 19.03 15.70
CA ARG A 357 -1.57 20.16 16.11
C ARG A 357 -1.89 20.12 17.60
N GLU A 358 -2.33 18.96 18.11
CA GLU A 358 -2.63 18.80 19.53
C GLU A 358 -1.38 18.89 20.41
N ARG A 359 -0.25 18.36 19.94
CA ARG A 359 1.04 18.51 20.65
C ARG A 359 1.46 19.96 20.78
N ILE A 360 1.35 20.73 19.70
CA ILE A 360 1.63 22.16 19.70
C ILE A 360 0.70 22.89 20.65
N ALA A 361 -0.62 22.62 20.57
CA ALA A 361 -1.61 23.24 21.45
C ALA A 361 -1.32 22.94 22.93
N MET A 362 -0.88 21.73 23.24
CA MET A 362 -0.49 21.34 24.59
C MET A 362 0.75 22.09 25.08
N VAL A 363 1.79 22.23 24.23
CA VAL A 363 3.00 22.99 24.56
C VAL A 363 2.66 24.46 24.82
N ARG A 364 1.82 25.07 23.97
CA ARG A 364 1.35 26.45 24.12
C ARG A 364 0.65 26.65 25.49
N ARG A 365 -0.32 25.78 25.81
CA ARG A 365 -1.01 25.82 27.12
C ARG A 365 -0.07 25.70 28.30
N ARG A 366 0.89 24.79 28.22
CA ARG A 366 1.87 24.54 29.29
C ARG A 366 2.84 25.69 29.52
N LEU A 367 3.20 26.38 28.44
CA LEU A 367 4.10 27.55 28.51
C LEU A 367 3.35 28.87 28.78
N GLY A 368 2.02 28.84 28.88
CA GLY A 368 1.20 30.01 29.12
C GLY A 368 1.21 31.00 27.95
N TYR A 369 1.49 30.54 26.73
CA TYR A 369 1.46 31.41 25.55
C TYR A 369 0.03 31.76 25.17
N HIS A 370 -0.22 33.07 25.06
CA HIS A 370 -1.50 33.58 24.57
C HIS A 370 -1.55 33.48 23.04
N PRO A 371 -2.66 33.01 22.45
CA PRO A 371 -2.82 32.94 21.00
C PRO A 371 -2.50 34.30 20.34
N GLY A 372 -1.64 34.24 19.30
CA GLY A 372 -1.25 35.43 18.55
C GLY A 372 -0.15 36.31 19.20
N SER A 373 0.35 35.96 20.38
CA SER A 373 1.50 36.65 20.98
C SER A 373 2.78 36.42 20.17
N TYR A 374 3.82 37.24 20.40
CA TYR A 374 5.11 37.07 19.75
C TYR A 374 5.72 35.69 20.02
N SER A 375 5.64 35.24 21.29
CA SER A 375 6.13 33.92 21.69
C SER A 375 5.36 32.78 21.05
N ASP A 376 4.07 32.95 20.79
CA ASP A 376 3.22 31.99 20.10
C ASP A 376 3.58 31.86 18.60
N LYS A 377 3.97 32.99 17.98
CA LYS A 377 4.40 33.00 16.57
C LYS A 377 5.80 32.43 16.35
N ALA A 378 6.61 32.38 17.40
CA ALA A 378 7.98 31.86 17.36
C ALA A 378 8.04 30.32 17.55
N LEU A 379 6.94 29.69 17.96
CA LEU A 379 6.77 28.23 18.07
C LEU A 379 6.27 27.65 16.75
#